data_fb866a85f22df6b6f69166ebd3f4b2f7
#
_entry.id   fb866a85f22df6b6f69166ebd3f4b2f7
#
_cell.length_a   1.000
_cell.length_b   1.000
_cell.length_c   1.000
_cell.angle_alpha   90.00
_cell.angle_beta   90.00
_cell.angle_gamma   90.00
#
_symmetry.space_group_name_H-M   'P 1'
#
loop_
_entity.id
_entity.type
_entity.pdbx_description
1 polymer ?
#
loop_
_entity_poly.entity_id
_entity_poly.type
_entity_poly.pdbx_seq_one_letter_code
_entity_poly.pdbx_strand_id
1 'polypeptide(L)'
;KMTDALVKALGDMKAAIRFFKEDAATTNTYKIDPNFIVVGGISAGGIVALHTGMLDETDPIEAYIDPIIANNGGFQGNSSTNTQYDENVMAVLNYSGALRRANYIDASDVPVFSVHDDNDGTVPYASGSAALFTIPIISMEGSYIIHQNAQAVGLNSELITYDNSNGHVSYFINQTATDSILQRSVDFLYPLICDLGASIETLTPNLDFKMYPNPAQ
;
A
#
# COMPACT_ATOMS: atom_id res chain seq x y z
N LYS A 1 -13.48 16.37 -6.36
CA LYS A 1 -12.12 16.62 -6.92
C LYS A 1 -11.07 15.72 -6.27
N MET A 2 -11.02 15.64 -4.92
CA MET A 2 -10.01 14.80 -4.22
C MET A 2 -10.26 13.30 -4.47
N THR A 3 -11.50 12.83 -4.28
CA THR A 3 -11.89 11.44 -4.57
C THR A 3 -11.59 11.07 -6.03
N ASP A 4 -11.86 11.94 -6.99
CA ASP A 4 -11.56 11.72 -8.41
C ASP A 4 -10.03 11.62 -8.64
N ALA A 5 -9.22 12.43 -7.97
CA ALA A 5 -7.78 12.34 -8.06
C ALA A 5 -7.24 11.02 -7.47
N LEU A 6 -7.81 10.57 -6.34
CA LEU A 6 -7.46 9.28 -5.74
C LEU A 6 -7.82 8.11 -6.68
N VAL A 7 -9.03 8.12 -7.25
CA VAL A 7 -9.47 7.05 -8.19
C VAL A 7 -8.57 7.00 -9.43
N LYS A 8 -8.12 8.14 -9.94
CA LYS A 8 -7.14 8.19 -11.05
C LYS A 8 -5.79 7.62 -10.65
N ALA A 9 -5.27 8.01 -9.47
CA ALA A 9 -4.00 7.50 -8.97
C ALA A 9 -4.04 5.98 -8.70
N LEU A 10 -5.20 5.47 -8.26
CA LEU A 10 -5.46 4.02 -8.18
C LEU A 10 -5.36 3.35 -9.56
N GLY A 11 -6.01 3.92 -10.56
CA GLY A 11 -5.92 3.42 -11.95
C GLY A 11 -4.48 3.40 -12.46
N ASP A 12 -3.68 4.42 -12.13
CA ASP A 12 -2.26 4.48 -12.50
C ASP A 12 -1.43 3.40 -11.77
N MET A 13 -1.66 3.18 -10.47
CA MET A 13 -0.99 2.12 -9.70
C MET A 13 -1.34 0.74 -10.27
N LYS A 14 -2.62 0.46 -10.50
CA LYS A 14 -3.09 -0.80 -11.09
C LYS A 14 -2.51 -1.02 -12.48
N ALA A 15 -2.42 0.03 -13.30
CA ALA A 15 -1.77 -0.03 -14.61
C ALA A 15 -0.28 -0.37 -14.51
N ALA A 16 0.43 0.16 -13.52
CA ALA A 16 1.84 -0.17 -13.28
C ALA A 16 2.01 -1.64 -12.87
N ILE A 17 1.14 -2.16 -12.01
CA ILE A 17 1.15 -3.58 -11.62
C ILE A 17 0.95 -4.47 -12.86
N ARG A 18 -0.07 -4.19 -13.67
CA ARG A 18 -0.34 -4.93 -14.90
C ARG A 18 0.82 -4.86 -15.90
N PHE A 19 1.50 -3.71 -15.98
CA PHE A 19 2.68 -3.57 -16.84
C PHE A 19 3.79 -4.56 -16.45
N PHE A 20 4.09 -4.69 -15.16
CA PHE A 20 5.10 -5.64 -14.69
C PHE A 20 4.67 -7.10 -14.87
N LYS A 21 3.38 -7.41 -14.66
CA LYS A 21 2.85 -8.76 -14.91
C LYS A 21 2.87 -9.12 -16.39
N GLU A 22 2.56 -8.18 -17.28
CA GLU A 22 2.69 -8.35 -18.72
C GLU A 22 4.15 -8.58 -19.13
N ASP A 23 5.08 -7.77 -18.61
CA ASP A 23 6.51 -7.97 -18.90
C ASP A 23 6.98 -9.36 -18.45
N ALA A 24 6.61 -9.79 -17.25
CA ALA A 24 6.96 -11.12 -16.74
C ALA A 24 6.41 -12.26 -17.61
N ALA A 25 5.22 -12.07 -18.17
CA ALA A 25 4.56 -13.06 -19.04
C ALA A 25 5.06 -13.03 -20.50
N THR A 26 5.75 -11.99 -20.92
CA THR A 26 6.15 -11.77 -22.34
C THR A 26 7.66 -11.61 -22.49
N THR A 27 8.17 -10.40 -22.40
CA THR A 27 9.58 -10.07 -22.62
C THR A 27 10.48 -10.42 -21.45
N ASN A 28 9.91 -10.45 -20.24
CA ASN A 28 10.60 -10.69 -18.98
C ASN A 28 11.88 -9.86 -18.79
N THR A 29 11.78 -8.59 -19.16
CA THR A 29 12.90 -7.64 -19.15
C THR A 29 13.37 -7.35 -17.73
N TYR A 30 12.42 -7.20 -16.82
CA TYR A 30 12.67 -6.85 -15.40
C TYR A 30 12.95 -8.08 -14.53
N LYS A 31 12.67 -9.30 -15.02
CA LYS A 31 12.93 -10.58 -14.33
C LYS A 31 12.31 -10.63 -12.93
N ILE A 32 11.12 -10.09 -12.78
CA ILE A 32 10.35 -10.15 -11.54
C ILE A 32 9.50 -11.43 -11.53
N ASP A 33 9.19 -11.90 -10.32
CA ASP A 33 8.11 -12.87 -10.14
C ASP A 33 6.80 -12.10 -9.95
N PRO A 34 5.79 -12.27 -10.83
CA PRO A 34 4.53 -11.53 -10.76
C PRO A 34 3.69 -11.84 -9.51
N ASN A 35 4.01 -12.91 -8.78
CA ASN A 35 3.34 -13.26 -7.53
C ASN A 35 3.87 -12.47 -6.32
N PHE A 36 5.04 -11.83 -6.44
CA PHE A 36 5.70 -11.12 -5.33
C PHE A 36 5.72 -9.60 -5.52
N ILE A 37 4.68 -9.05 -6.12
CA ILE A 37 4.52 -7.59 -6.23
C ILE A 37 3.97 -7.04 -4.92
N VAL A 38 4.67 -6.10 -4.33
CA VAL A 38 4.26 -5.35 -3.14
C VAL A 38 4.04 -3.89 -3.55
N VAL A 39 2.96 -3.30 -3.08
CA VAL A 39 2.74 -1.86 -3.25
C VAL A 39 3.01 -1.14 -1.94
N GLY A 40 3.58 0.04 -2.04
CA GLY A 40 3.84 0.83 -0.84
C GLY A 40 3.91 2.31 -1.15
N GLY A 41 3.74 3.12 -0.10
CA GLY A 41 3.81 4.55 -0.26
C GLY A 41 3.77 5.33 1.03
N ILE A 42 4.19 6.58 0.92
CA ILE A 42 4.26 7.55 2.02
C ILE A 42 3.11 8.55 1.86
N SER A 43 2.38 8.87 2.94
CA SER A 43 1.34 9.89 2.94
C SER A 43 0.27 9.61 1.87
N ALA A 44 0.09 10.49 0.90
CA ALA A 44 -0.81 10.28 -0.25
C ALA A 44 -0.50 8.98 -1.03
N GLY A 45 0.79 8.60 -1.15
CA GLY A 45 1.20 7.33 -1.73
C GLY A 45 0.75 6.13 -0.90
N GLY A 46 0.78 6.23 0.43
CA GLY A 46 0.23 5.23 1.36
C GLY A 46 -1.28 5.09 1.23
N ILE A 47 -1.99 6.20 1.02
CA ILE A 47 -3.43 6.19 0.72
C ILE A 47 -3.71 5.40 -0.57
N VAL A 48 -2.96 5.65 -1.64
CA VAL A 48 -3.11 4.91 -2.90
C VAL A 48 -2.77 3.44 -2.73
N ALA A 49 -1.66 3.12 -2.06
CA ALA A 49 -1.24 1.74 -1.83
C ALA A 49 -2.27 0.94 -1.02
N LEU A 50 -2.83 1.52 0.05
CA LEU A 50 -3.89 0.91 0.85
C LEU A 50 -5.15 0.61 0.02
N HIS A 51 -5.64 1.60 -0.75
CA HIS A 51 -6.80 1.36 -1.59
C HIS A 51 -6.52 0.39 -2.76
N THR A 52 -5.27 0.26 -3.19
CA THR A 52 -4.89 -0.73 -4.21
C THR A 52 -4.98 -2.15 -3.67
N GLY A 53 -4.62 -2.37 -2.41
CA GLY A 53 -4.61 -3.70 -1.80
C GLY A 53 -5.87 -4.10 -1.04
N MET A 54 -6.76 -3.12 -0.73
CA MET A 54 -7.90 -3.32 0.18
C MET A 54 -9.26 -2.96 -0.43
N LEU A 55 -9.30 -2.22 -1.55
CA LEU A 55 -10.56 -1.78 -2.14
C LEU A 55 -10.92 -2.62 -3.36
N ASP A 56 -12.06 -3.31 -3.30
CA ASP A 56 -12.58 -4.13 -4.40
C ASP A 56 -14.06 -3.85 -4.72
N GLU A 57 -14.60 -4.63 -5.67
CA GLU A 57 -15.98 -4.45 -6.17
C GLU A 57 -17.05 -4.87 -5.16
N THR A 58 -16.68 -5.59 -4.10
CA THR A 58 -17.62 -6.09 -3.08
C THR A 58 -17.77 -5.14 -1.90
N ASP A 59 -16.92 -4.13 -1.83
CA ASP A 59 -16.87 -3.18 -0.74
C ASP A 59 -18.07 -2.24 -0.67
N PRO A 60 -18.50 -1.87 0.55
CA PRO A 60 -19.62 -0.96 0.75
C PRO A 60 -19.21 0.50 0.53
N ILE A 61 -18.86 0.86 -0.73
CA ILE A 61 -18.49 2.23 -1.07
C ILE A 61 -19.69 3.18 -1.00
N GLU A 62 -19.43 4.45 -0.71
CA GLU A 62 -20.49 5.46 -0.65
C GLU A 62 -21.02 5.77 -2.06
N ALA A 63 -22.34 5.82 -2.23
CA ALA A 63 -23.01 5.96 -3.53
C ALA A 63 -22.54 7.14 -4.40
N TYR A 64 -21.96 8.19 -3.81
CA TYR A 64 -21.41 9.31 -4.59
C TYR A 64 -20.06 8.98 -5.23
N ILE A 65 -19.39 7.89 -4.79
CA ILE A 65 -18.09 7.43 -5.33
C ILE A 65 -18.31 6.57 -6.59
N ASP A 66 -19.40 5.80 -6.67
CA ASP A 66 -19.72 4.93 -7.81
C ASP A 66 -19.57 5.63 -9.17
N PRO A 67 -20.19 6.80 -9.40
CA PRO A 67 -20.06 7.48 -10.69
C PRO A 67 -18.63 7.99 -10.95
N ILE A 68 -17.85 8.23 -9.91
CA ILE A 68 -16.44 8.64 -10.06
C ILE A 68 -15.62 7.46 -10.52
N ILE A 69 -15.79 6.29 -9.90
CA ILE A 69 -15.14 5.03 -10.31
C ILE A 69 -15.53 4.69 -11.74
N ALA A 70 -16.83 4.67 -12.05
CA ALA A 70 -17.33 4.36 -13.39
C ALA A 70 -16.75 5.29 -14.48
N ASN A 71 -16.66 6.59 -14.21
CA ASN A 71 -16.11 7.57 -15.15
C ASN A 71 -14.58 7.45 -15.34
N ASN A 72 -13.90 6.74 -14.46
CA ASN A 72 -12.46 6.49 -14.53
C ASN A 72 -12.11 5.03 -14.91
N GLY A 73 -13.04 4.30 -15.54
CA GLY A 73 -12.79 2.95 -16.06
C GLY A 73 -13.11 1.81 -15.10
N GLY A 74 -13.97 2.07 -14.09
CA GLY A 74 -14.33 1.08 -13.09
C GLY A 74 -13.20 0.83 -12.08
N PHE A 75 -13.26 -0.29 -11.37
CA PHE A 75 -12.24 -0.69 -10.40
C PHE A 75 -10.88 -0.99 -11.03
N GLN A 76 -10.85 -1.38 -12.31
CA GLN A 76 -9.60 -1.62 -13.04
C GLN A 76 -8.89 -0.32 -13.47
N GLY A 77 -9.62 0.79 -13.53
CA GLY A 77 -9.11 2.05 -14.07
C GLY A 77 -8.96 2.03 -15.60
N ASN A 78 -8.59 3.17 -16.18
CA ASN A 78 -8.43 3.36 -17.63
C ASN A 78 -7.02 3.85 -18.03
N SER A 79 -6.05 3.74 -17.13
CA SER A 79 -4.67 4.20 -17.37
C SER A 79 -3.86 3.22 -18.23
N SER A 80 -4.38 2.01 -18.50
CA SER A 80 -3.77 1.06 -19.44
C SER A 80 -4.83 0.22 -20.15
N THR A 81 -4.43 -0.45 -21.22
CA THR A 81 -5.30 -1.32 -22.04
C THR A 81 -5.07 -2.80 -21.81
N ASN A 82 -4.04 -3.18 -21.03
CA ASN A 82 -3.64 -4.56 -20.76
C ASN A 82 -4.43 -5.18 -19.59
N THR A 83 -5.76 -5.00 -19.59
CA THR A 83 -6.67 -5.44 -18.53
C THR A 83 -6.86 -6.95 -18.43
N GLN A 84 -6.24 -7.73 -19.32
CA GLN A 84 -6.16 -9.19 -19.22
C GLN A 84 -5.21 -9.67 -18.12
N TYR A 85 -4.33 -8.80 -17.61
CA TYR A 85 -3.50 -9.07 -16.44
C TYR A 85 -4.21 -8.52 -15.20
N ASP A 86 -4.15 -9.27 -14.10
CA ASP A 86 -4.72 -8.83 -12.83
C ASP A 86 -3.84 -7.79 -12.14
N GLU A 87 -4.40 -7.08 -11.19
CA GLU A 87 -3.72 -6.09 -10.34
C GLU A 87 -3.48 -6.55 -8.90
N ASN A 88 -3.55 -7.87 -8.65
CA ASN A 88 -3.32 -8.42 -7.32
C ASN A 88 -1.89 -8.16 -6.87
N VAL A 89 -1.75 -7.86 -5.60
CA VAL A 89 -0.47 -7.65 -4.93
C VAL A 89 -0.32 -8.60 -3.74
N MET A 90 0.89 -8.81 -3.26
CA MET A 90 1.15 -9.73 -2.16
C MET A 90 0.97 -9.07 -0.80
N ALA A 91 1.27 -7.79 -0.68
CA ALA A 91 1.21 -7.04 0.56
C ALA A 91 1.18 -5.52 0.31
N VAL A 92 0.79 -4.77 1.34
CA VAL A 92 0.84 -3.31 1.36
C VAL A 92 1.83 -2.82 2.40
N LEU A 93 2.70 -1.86 2.02
CA LEU A 93 3.54 -1.09 2.93
C LEU A 93 2.99 0.34 3.04
N ASN A 94 2.41 0.65 4.17
CA ASN A 94 1.74 1.91 4.44
C ASN A 94 2.56 2.78 5.41
N TYR A 95 3.00 3.94 4.94
CA TYR A 95 3.71 4.91 5.75
C TYR A 95 2.88 6.20 5.87
N SER A 96 2.20 6.38 7.01
CA SER A 96 1.29 7.49 7.30
C SER A 96 0.21 7.72 6.23
N GLY A 97 -0.35 6.63 5.70
CA GLY A 97 -1.53 6.66 4.85
C GLY A 97 -2.82 6.34 5.62
N ALA A 98 -3.93 6.33 4.92
CA ALA A 98 -5.26 6.03 5.47
C ALA A 98 -6.18 5.45 4.39
N LEU A 99 -7.23 4.73 4.80
CA LEU A 99 -8.33 4.32 3.94
C LEU A 99 -9.48 5.33 4.02
N ARG A 100 -10.27 5.40 2.98
CA ARG A 100 -11.53 6.15 3.03
C ARG A 100 -12.45 5.61 4.12
N ARG A 101 -12.53 4.26 4.22
CA ARG A 101 -13.21 3.51 5.28
C ARG A 101 -12.43 2.22 5.57
N ALA A 102 -12.23 1.88 6.82
CA ALA A 102 -11.56 0.64 7.19
C ALA A 102 -12.49 -0.59 7.13
N ASN A 103 -13.80 -0.40 6.92
CA ASN A 103 -14.72 -1.49 6.64
C ASN A 103 -14.64 -2.01 5.20
N TYR A 104 -13.73 -1.49 4.38
CA TYR A 104 -13.31 -2.14 3.14
C TYR A 104 -12.47 -3.39 3.43
N ILE A 105 -11.81 -3.44 4.60
CA ILE A 105 -10.92 -4.55 4.96
C ILE A 105 -11.72 -5.80 5.28
N ASP A 106 -11.44 -6.87 4.56
CA ASP A 106 -12.00 -8.20 4.81
C ASP A 106 -10.91 -9.30 4.82
N ALA A 107 -11.32 -10.56 5.01
CA ALA A 107 -10.39 -11.69 5.13
C ALA A 107 -9.73 -12.11 3.81
N SER A 108 -10.19 -11.60 2.67
CA SER A 108 -9.61 -11.86 1.34
C SER A 108 -8.53 -10.86 0.95
N ASP A 109 -8.37 -9.79 1.72
CA ASP A 109 -7.36 -8.77 1.49
C ASP A 109 -5.93 -9.23 1.77
N VAL A 110 -4.99 -8.39 1.40
CA VAL A 110 -3.56 -8.70 1.53
C VAL A 110 -2.97 -8.21 2.85
N PRO A 111 -1.89 -8.86 3.34
CA PRO A 111 -1.17 -8.41 4.52
C PRO A 111 -0.74 -6.95 4.45
N VAL A 112 -0.80 -6.25 5.59
CA VAL A 112 -0.48 -4.82 5.68
C VAL A 112 0.50 -4.49 6.79
N PHE A 113 1.60 -3.83 6.44
CA PHE A 113 2.53 -3.21 7.37
C PHE A 113 2.31 -1.71 7.40
N SER A 114 2.15 -1.14 8.59
CA SER A 114 1.88 0.29 8.77
C SER A 114 2.86 0.93 9.74
N VAL A 115 3.28 2.16 9.43
CA VAL A 115 3.99 3.04 10.37
C VAL A 115 3.28 4.38 10.39
N HIS A 116 3.07 4.96 11.59
CA HIS A 116 2.33 6.23 11.70
C HIS A 116 2.68 6.99 12.97
N ASP A 117 2.70 8.31 12.87
CA ASP A 117 2.78 9.23 14.02
C ASP A 117 1.39 9.33 14.69
N ASP A 118 1.29 9.17 16.01
CA ASP A 118 -0.01 9.04 16.71
C ASP A 118 -0.84 10.33 16.76
N ASN A 119 -0.19 11.49 16.65
CA ASN A 119 -0.84 12.81 16.59
C ASN A 119 -0.64 13.48 15.21
N ASP A 120 -0.59 12.70 14.14
CA ASP A 120 -0.45 13.23 12.78
C ASP A 120 -1.62 14.15 12.40
N GLY A 121 -1.30 15.42 12.15
CA GLY A 121 -2.28 16.45 11.78
C GLY A 121 -2.55 16.54 10.26
N THR A 122 -1.85 15.75 9.45
CA THR A 122 -1.96 15.75 7.97
C THR A 122 -2.82 14.58 7.48
N VAL A 123 -2.47 13.37 7.89
CA VAL A 123 -3.25 12.16 7.65
C VAL A 123 -3.60 11.57 9.02
N PRO A 124 -4.88 11.33 9.34
CA PRO A 124 -5.24 10.91 10.68
C PRO A 124 -4.68 9.52 11.01
N TYR A 125 -4.12 9.35 12.21
CA TYR A 125 -3.69 8.07 12.76
C TYR A 125 -4.86 7.14 13.06
N ALA A 126 -5.93 7.70 13.63
CA ALA A 126 -7.20 7.03 13.89
C ALA A 126 -8.27 7.52 12.89
N SER A 127 -9.49 7.82 13.35
CA SER A 127 -10.53 8.41 12.50
C SER A 127 -10.43 9.93 12.51
N GLY A 128 -10.43 10.55 11.34
CA GLY A 128 -10.30 12.01 11.23
C GLY A 128 -10.41 12.51 9.80
N SER A 129 -10.01 13.74 9.58
CA SER A 129 -9.92 14.32 8.23
C SER A 129 -8.46 14.41 7.81
N ALA A 130 -8.14 13.88 6.65
CA ALA A 130 -6.89 14.26 6.00
C ALA A 130 -6.91 15.75 5.67
N ALA A 131 -5.81 16.44 5.89
CA ALA A 131 -5.71 17.88 5.74
C ALA A 131 -4.57 18.30 4.81
N LEU A 132 -4.79 19.38 4.09
CA LEU A 132 -3.74 20.07 3.33
C LEU A 132 -3.55 21.47 3.94
N PHE A 133 -2.37 21.75 4.47
CA PHE A 133 -2.09 23.01 5.17
C PHE A 133 -3.16 23.38 6.21
N THR A 134 -3.55 22.42 7.06
CA THR A 134 -4.60 22.56 8.09
C THR A 134 -6.06 22.65 7.57
N ILE A 135 -6.28 22.61 6.27
CA ILE A 135 -7.64 22.62 5.69
C ILE A 135 -8.11 21.17 5.57
N PRO A 136 -9.20 20.78 6.28
CA PRO A 136 -9.76 19.43 6.15
C PRO A 136 -10.26 19.17 4.72
N ILE A 137 -9.89 18.03 4.15
CA ILE A 137 -10.21 17.71 2.76
C ILE A 137 -11.22 16.57 2.68
N ILE A 138 -10.94 15.45 3.36
CA ILE A 138 -11.73 14.22 3.29
C ILE A 138 -11.59 13.45 4.61
N SER A 139 -12.71 12.92 5.09
CA SER A 139 -12.70 12.02 6.26
C SER A 139 -12.09 10.68 5.87
N MET A 140 -11.15 10.18 6.69
CA MET A 140 -10.43 8.93 6.48
C MET A 140 -10.23 8.19 7.80
N GLU A 141 -9.85 6.94 7.70
CA GLU A 141 -9.50 6.07 8.82
C GLU A 141 -8.05 5.61 8.64
N GLY A 142 -7.22 5.99 9.61
CA GLY A 142 -5.78 5.82 9.54
C GLY A 142 -5.30 4.48 10.07
N SER A 143 -3.99 4.35 10.18
CA SER A 143 -3.29 3.07 10.41
C SER A 143 -3.75 2.34 11.67
N TYR A 144 -4.17 3.05 12.72
CA TYR A 144 -4.69 2.43 13.93
C TYR A 144 -6.00 1.69 13.67
N ILE A 145 -6.96 2.34 13.01
CA ILE A 145 -8.26 1.75 12.70
C ILE A 145 -8.10 0.62 11.65
N ILE A 146 -7.23 0.81 10.66
CA ILE A 146 -6.86 -0.21 9.67
C ILE A 146 -6.34 -1.46 10.37
N HIS A 147 -5.38 -1.31 11.28
CA HIS A 147 -4.80 -2.42 12.02
C HIS A 147 -5.84 -3.17 12.86
N GLN A 148 -6.73 -2.45 13.56
CA GLN A 148 -7.81 -3.06 14.33
C GLN A 148 -8.78 -3.87 13.45
N ASN A 149 -9.18 -3.33 12.29
CA ASN A 149 -10.07 -4.04 11.37
C ASN A 149 -9.37 -5.25 10.74
N ALA A 150 -8.12 -5.12 10.31
CA ALA A 150 -7.33 -6.23 9.79
C ALA A 150 -7.23 -7.38 10.80
N GLN A 151 -6.91 -7.08 12.07
CA GLN A 151 -6.89 -8.09 13.13
C GLN A 151 -8.25 -8.73 13.37
N ALA A 152 -9.34 -7.95 13.31
CA ALA A 152 -10.69 -8.46 13.56
C ALA A 152 -11.13 -9.50 12.51
N VAL A 153 -10.65 -9.38 11.27
CA VAL A 153 -10.91 -10.35 10.19
C VAL A 153 -9.83 -11.43 10.04
N GLY A 154 -8.80 -11.41 10.91
CA GLY A 154 -7.71 -12.39 10.88
C GLY A 154 -6.64 -12.13 9.83
N LEU A 155 -6.60 -10.93 9.25
CA LEU A 155 -5.59 -10.54 8.29
C LEU A 155 -4.26 -10.24 9.00
N ASN A 156 -3.14 -10.67 8.39
CA ASN A 156 -1.81 -10.34 8.91
C ASN A 156 -1.56 -8.84 8.82
N SER A 157 -1.42 -8.20 9.97
CA SER A 157 -1.23 -6.74 10.06
C SER A 157 -0.23 -6.40 11.17
N GLU A 158 0.75 -5.57 10.84
CA GLU A 158 1.69 -4.98 11.80
C GLU A 158 1.56 -3.45 11.78
N LEU A 159 1.57 -2.85 12.97
CA LEU A 159 1.55 -1.40 13.14
C LEU A 159 2.69 -0.96 14.06
N ILE A 160 3.50 -0.05 13.56
CA ILE A 160 4.49 0.69 14.37
C ILE A 160 3.94 2.09 14.61
N THR A 161 3.71 2.42 15.88
CA THR A 161 3.28 3.76 16.29
C THR A 161 4.47 4.57 16.77
N TYR A 162 4.59 5.79 16.26
CA TYR A 162 5.48 6.79 16.82
C TYR A 162 4.71 7.61 17.85
N ASP A 163 4.85 7.20 19.12
CA ASP A 163 4.11 7.75 20.25
C ASP A 163 4.51 9.20 20.57
N ASN A 164 3.51 10.01 20.94
CA ASN A 164 3.65 11.43 21.26
C ASN A 164 4.29 12.26 20.13
N SER A 165 4.14 11.82 18.90
CA SER A 165 4.67 12.51 17.72
C SER A 165 3.57 13.34 17.05
N ASN A 166 3.76 14.67 17.01
CA ASN A 166 2.91 15.59 16.25
C ASN A 166 3.40 15.76 14.80
N GLY A 167 4.28 14.87 14.34
CA GLY A 167 4.85 14.90 13.00
C GLY A 167 3.90 14.33 11.94
N HIS A 168 4.38 14.37 10.72
CA HIS A 168 3.84 13.60 9.60
C HIS A 168 5.04 12.94 8.92
N VAL A 169 5.08 11.61 8.92
CA VAL A 169 6.22 10.78 8.47
C VAL A 169 7.54 11.10 9.19
N SER A 170 7.46 11.40 10.48
CA SER A 170 8.61 11.88 11.29
C SER A 170 9.76 10.85 11.35
N TYR A 171 9.45 9.58 11.18
CA TYR A 171 10.39 8.47 11.16
C TYR A 171 11.31 8.44 9.92
N PHE A 172 11.04 9.24 8.90
CA PHE A 172 11.91 9.44 7.74
C PHE A 172 12.80 10.69 7.82
N ILE A 173 12.83 11.38 8.98
CA ILE A 173 13.62 12.60 9.17
C ILE A 173 15.12 12.30 9.29
N ASN A 174 15.50 11.14 9.82
CA ASN A 174 16.90 10.77 9.99
C ASN A 174 17.20 9.36 9.48
N GLN A 175 18.43 9.14 9.05
CA GLN A 175 18.84 7.88 8.41
C GLN A 175 18.65 6.66 9.31
N THR A 176 18.98 6.76 10.61
CA THR A 176 18.88 5.63 11.53
C THR A 176 17.42 5.17 11.71
N ALA A 177 16.49 6.12 11.85
CA ALA A 177 15.06 5.79 11.95
C ALA A 177 14.57 5.21 10.63
N THR A 178 14.94 5.79 9.50
CA THR A 178 14.61 5.29 8.16
C THR A 178 15.10 3.86 7.97
N ASP A 179 16.36 3.56 8.28
CA ASP A 179 16.94 2.23 8.14
C ASP A 179 16.22 1.20 9.02
N SER A 180 15.86 1.59 10.25
CA SER A 180 15.09 0.74 11.17
C SER A 180 13.70 0.40 10.58
N ILE A 181 12.99 1.39 10.06
CA ILE A 181 11.67 1.16 9.46
C ILE A 181 11.75 0.30 8.20
N LEU A 182 12.75 0.55 7.34
CA LEU A 182 12.95 -0.28 6.16
C LEU A 182 13.31 -1.72 6.52
N GLN A 183 14.14 -1.93 7.55
CA GLN A 183 14.44 -3.28 8.04
C GLN A 183 13.18 -3.99 8.56
N ARG A 184 12.34 -3.29 9.35
CA ARG A 184 11.07 -3.84 9.83
C ARG A 184 10.11 -4.19 8.68
N SER A 185 10.08 -3.38 7.63
CA SER A 185 9.30 -3.69 6.41
C SER A 185 9.78 -4.97 5.73
N VAL A 186 11.11 -5.16 5.66
CA VAL A 186 11.72 -6.40 5.13
C VAL A 186 11.38 -7.59 6.04
N ASP A 187 11.49 -7.44 7.36
CA ASP A 187 11.17 -8.50 8.33
C ASP A 187 9.71 -8.94 8.24
N PHE A 188 8.80 -7.98 7.97
CA PHE A 188 7.38 -8.27 7.73
C PHE A 188 7.15 -9.04 6.42
N LEU A 189 7.83 -8.66 5.35
CA LEU A 189 7.67 -9.27 4.03
C LEU A 189 8.36 -10.63 3.92
N TYR A 190 9.47 -10.83 4.63
CA TYR A 190 10.30 -12.02 4.50
C TYR A 190 9.53 -13.35 4.69
N PRO A 191 8.72 -13.55 5.74
CA PRO A 191 7.95 -14.78 5.91
C PRO A 191 6.88 -14.95 4.82
N LEU A 192 6.30 -13.86 4.31
CA LEU A 192 5.31 -13.92 3.23
C LEU A 192 5.91 -14.46 1.92
N ILE A 193 7.18 -14.17 1.68
CA ILE A 193 7.92 -14.64 0.49
C ILE A 193 8.45 -16.06 0.70
N CYS A 194 8.98 -16.36 1.88
CA CYS A 194 9.68 -17.61 2.14
C CYS A 194 8.76 -18.77 2.56
N ASP A 195 7.60 -18.49 3.17
CA ASP A 195 6.65 -19.53 3.62
C ASP A 195 5.78 -20.11 2.49
N LEU A 196 5.77 -19.50 1.30
CA LEU A 196 5.02 -19.99 0.12
C LEU A 196 5.65 -21.24 -0.54
N GLY A 197 6.35 -22.08 0.26
CA GLY A 197 6.68 -23.44 -0.18
C GLY A 197 8.11 -23.65 -0.61
N ALA A 198 9.06 -22.95 -0.03
CA ALA A 198 10.46 -23.36 -0.10
C ALA A 198 10.75 -24.40 0.96
N SER A 199 10.69 -25.68 0.61
CA SER A 199 11.61 -26.64 1.18
C SER A 199 13.02 -26.26 0.68
N ILE A 200 13.60 -25.24 1.29
CA ILE A 200 14.98 -24.85 1.01
C ILE A 200 15.88 -25.81 1.78
N GLU A 201 16.46 -26.77 1.09
CA GLU A 201 17.76 -27.27 1.50
C GLU A 201 18.66 -26.05 1.70
N THR A 202 19.15 -25.90 2.92
CA THR A 202 20.02 -24.85 3.46
C THR A 202 20.90 -24.16 2.40
N LEU A 203 20.42 -23.08 1.83
CA LEU A 203 21.26 -22.10 1.13
C LEU A 203 21.86 -21.16 2.18
N THR A 204 23.16 -21.28 2.40
CA THR A 204 23.93 -20.29 3.18
C THR A 204 23.71 -18.90 2.59
N PRO A 205 23.40 -17.87 3.42
CA PRO A 205 23.06 -16.54 2.93
C PRO A 205 24.32 -15.83 2.40
N ASN A 206 24.52 -15.88 1.11
CA ASN A 206 25.35 -14.94 0.37
C ASN A 206 24.42 -14.16 -0.58
N LEU A 207 23.46 -13.43 0.01
CA LEU A 207 22.64 -12.48 -0.72
C LEU A 207 23.42 -11.18 -0.82
N ASP A 208 24.15 -11.05 -1.92
CA ASP A 208 24.77 -9.78 -2.33
C ASP A 208 23.66 -8.89 -2.94
N PHE A 209 22.93 -8.18 -2.08
CA PHE A 209 21.93 -7.19 -2.52
C PHE A 209 22.65 -6.01 -3.16
N LYS A 210 22.77 -6.03 -4.47
CA LYS A 210 23.14 -4.84 -5.22
C LYS A 210 21.93 -3.98 -5.46
N MET A 211 21.75 -2.94 -4.65
CA MET A 211 20.88 -1.84 -5.03
C MET A 211 21.51 -1.11 -6.23
N TYR A 212 20.85 -1.17 -7.38
CA TYR A 212 21.28 -0.36 -8.52
C TYR A 212 20.92 1.10 -8.23
N PRO A 213 21.85 2.05 -8.47
CA PRO A 213 21.57 3.45 -8.27
C PRO A 213 20.42 3.90 -9.19
N ASN A 214 19.58 4.78 -8.64
CA ASN A 214 18.52 5.48 -9.33
C ASN A 214 19.05 6.04 -10.69
N PRO A 215 18.39 5.78 -11.84
CA PRO A 215 18.83 6.25 -13.16
C PRO A 215 18.75 7.77 -13.38
N ALA A 216 18.55 8.57 -12.32
CA ALA A 216 18.53 10.04 -12.35
C ALA A 216 19.83 10.67 -11.82
N GLN A 217 20.99 10.15 -12.26
CA GLN A 217 22.29 10.87 -12.22
C GLN A 217 22.98 10.71 -13.55
#